data_50940eaae64596f45020fd54ddcc2f6b
#
_entry.id   50940eaae64596f45020fd54ddcc2f6b
#
_cell.length_a   1.000
_cell.length_b   1.000
_cell.length_c   1.000
_cell.angle_alpha   90.00
_cell.angle_beta   90.00
_cell.angle_gamma   90.00
#
_symmetry.space_group_name_H-M   'P 1'
#
loop_
_entity.id
_entity.type
_entity.pdbx_description
1 polymer ?
#
loop_
_entity_poly.entity_id
_entity_poly.type
_entity_poly.pdbx_seq_one_letter_code
_entity_poly.pdbx_strand_id
1 'polypeptide(L)'
;NLALSYKKGFLENLINEEIFSDDIRSTIGVAACDIDNDGFEELYFLNTDTYSGRKQYSDRLLDSQTKIIDLFEIEKNLKSLNLTAGRSVVCVDRNGVGTYGFYVANYGGPTRFYELINNQIIDKAPMLNIDKITGGRAVVSGHILGDQMDIFAANERGPNFLYFNEDGRFKDFAEKLGVEDVFENSRGTTLTDFLYRGELDIVTGNWEGEHRIFLKGDKKFKDVATSAFKTPSRVRTVISADFDNDGYDEIFINNIGEANKLFKISNDGELNQIDLNVGLEKNGLGTGAAVADIDNDGILELLISHGESGLQPLSLYKANVNKPFRYLRIFPKTIYNAPARGSTVILNTNFRKHAKTIDAGSGYLCQMEPIAHYGLRINEKV
;
A
#
# COMPACT_ATOMS: atom_id res chain seq x y z
N ASN A 1 -7.24 18.37 0.98
CA ASN A 1 -7.66 16.96 1.06
C ASN A 1 -9.16 16.85 0.82
N LEU A 2 -9.61 15.74 0.23
CA LEU A 2 -11.01 15.47 -0.06
C LEU A 2 -11.40 14.13 0.55
N ALA A 3 -12.55 14.09 1.22
CA ALA A 3 -13.23 12.85 1.57
C ALA A 3 -14.39 12.68 0.59
N LEU A 4 -14.36 11.62 -0.21
CA LEU A 4 -15.31 11.38 -1.27
C LEU A 4 -16.20 10.18 -0.94
N SER A 5 -17.47 10.26 -1.30
CA SER A 5 -18.38 9.13 -1.33
C SER A 5 -18.88 8.89 -2.74
N TYR A 6 -19.15 7.63 -3.05
CA TYR A 6 -19.74 7.25 -4.33
C TYR A 6 -21.26 7.18 -4.22
N LYS A 7 -21.96 7.91 -5.08
CA LYS A 7 -23.43 7.88 -5.16
C LYS A 7 -23.89 7.91 -6.62
N LYS A 8 -24.67 6.94 -7.03
CA LYS A 8 -25.35 6.92 -8.35
C LYS A 8 -24.43 7.20 -9.53
N GLY A 9 -23.22 6.68 -9.52
CA GLY A 9 -22.25 6.86 -10.60
C GLY A 9 -21.33 8.08 -10.48
N PHE A 10 -21.41 8.84 -9.37
CA PHE A 10 -20.61 10.05 -9.17
C PHE A 10 -19.88 10.02 -7.84
N LEU A 11 -18.69 10.62 -7.82
CA LEU A 11 -17.96 10.93 -6.60
C LEU A 11 -18.43 12.27 -6.05
N GLU A 12 -18.96 12.27 -4.83
CA GLU A 12 -19.42 13.47 -4.12
C GLU A 12 -18.52 13.74 -2.91
N ASN A 13 -18.27 15.01 -2.61
CA ASN A 13 -17.54 15.37 -1.39
C ASN A 13 -18.39 15.02 -0.16
N LEU A 14 -17.88 14.15 0.69
CA LEU A 14 -18.58 13.64 1.87
C LEU A 14 -18.52 14.61 3.05
N ILE A 15 -17.37 15.26 3.24
CA ILE A 15 -17.08 16.08 4.41
C ILE A 15 -16.59 17.45 3.95
N ASN A 16 -17.27 18.50 4.42
CA ASN A 16 -16.90 19.88 4.16
C ASN A 16 -16.38 20.56 5.45
N GLU A 17 -15.45 19.89 6.15
CA GLU A 17 -14.85 20.44 7.37
C GLU A 17 -13.50 21.07 7.08
N GLU A 18 -13.22 22.21 7.72
CA GLU A 18 -11.98 22.97 7.56
C GLU A 18 -10.72 22.13 7.82
N ILE A 19 -10.81 21.14 8.73
CA ILE A 19 -9.69 20.28 9.06
C ILE A 19 -9.13 19.47 7.86
N PHE A 20 -9.96 19.21 6.84
CA PHE A 20 -9.53 18.58 5.59
C PHE A 20 -9.05 19.61 4.55
N SER A 21 -9.50 20.86 4.65
CA SER A 21 -9.12 21.97 3.76
C SER A 21 -7.81 22.60 4.23
N ASP A 22 -6.72 21.89 4.06
CA ASP A 22 -5.39 22.32 4.47
C ASP A 22 -4.61 22.88 3.27
N ASP A 23 -4.65 24.19 3.09
CA ASP A 23 -4.03 24.88 1.95
C ASP A 23 -2.52 25.09 2.12
N ILE A 24 -1.98 24.89 3.31
CA ILE A 24 -0.56 25.13 3.60
C ILE A 24 0.29 23.86 3.50
N ARG A 25 -0.32 22.67 3.56
CA ARG A 25 0.39 21.39 3.48
C ARG A 25 0.13 20.69 2.16
N SER A 26 1.18 20.17 1.55
CA SER A 26 1.09 19.31 0.36
C SER A 26 0.98 17.86 0.79
N THR A 27 -0.24 17.38 1.02
CA THR A 27 -0.49 15.97 1.33
C THR A 27 -0.27 15.12 0.09
N ILE A 28 0.52 14.05 0.22
CA ILE A 28 0.86 13.15 -0.87
C ILE A 28 0.38 11.71 -0.63
N GLY A 29 0.07 11.35 0.61
CA GLY A 29 -0.38 10.01 0.95
C GLY A 29 -1.18 9.98 2.23
N VAL A 30 -1.95 8.92 2.42
CA VAL A 30 -2.72 8.66 3.62
C VAL A 30 -2.71 7.17 3.95
N ALA A 31 -2.66 6.85 5.24
CA ALA A 31 -2.94 5.52 5.75
C ALA A 31 -3.85 5.62 6.97
N ALA A 32 -4.62 4.57 7.19
CA ALA A 32 -5.58 4.48 8.28
C ALA A 32 -5.35 3.22 9.10
N CYS A 33 -5.27 3.32 10.41
CA CYS A 33 -5.34 2.21 11.34
C CYS A 33 -5.66 2.67 12.77
N ASP A 34 -6.22 1.75 13.56
CA ASP A 34 -6.58 1.97 14.97
C ASP A 34 -5.31 1.96 15.83
N ILE A 35 -4.81 3.14 16.19
CA ILE A 35 -3.58 3.30 16.98
C ILE A 35 -3.84 3.42 18.47
N ASP A 36 -5.09 3.72 18.87
CA ASP A 36 -5.49 3.90 20.28
C ASP A 36 -6.40 2.79 20.82
N ASN A 37 -6.80 1.83 19.98
CA ASN A 37 -7.62 0.66 20.30
C ASN A 37 -9.07 1.00 20.62
N ASP A 38 -9.62 2.04 20.03
CA ASP A 38 -11.01 2.45 20.25
C ASP A 38 -11.99 1.84 19.23
N GLY A 39 -11.46 1.14 18.21
CA GLY A 39 -12.23 0.46 17.16
C GLY A 39 -12.46 1.30 15.92
N PHE A 40 -11.98 2.54 15.89
CA PHE A 40 -11.95 3.42 14.72
C PHE A 40 -10.52 3.60 14.24
N GLU A 41 -10.35 3.91 12.96
CA GLU A 41 -9.02 4.13 12.38
C GLU A 41 -8.66 5.61 12.42
N GLU A 42 -7.49 5.94 12.96
CA GLU A 42 -6.87 7.26 12.79
C GLU A 42 -6.28 7.39 11.39
N LEU A 43 -6.34 8.62 10.87
CA LEU A 43 -5.85 8.95 9.54
C LEU A 43 -4.49 9.66 9.62
N TYR A 44 -3.44 9.00 9.17
CA TYR A 44 -2.11 9.62 9.02
C TYR A 44 -1.99 10.30 7.66
N PHE A 45 -1.96 11.63 7.62
CA PHE A 45 -1.73 12.43 6.42
C PHE A 45 -0.25 12.73 6.27
N LEU A 46 0.34 12.12 5.26
CA LEU A 46 1.75 12.26 4.93
C LEU A 46 1.94 13.50 4.05
N ASN A 47 2.70 14.47 4.55
CA ASN A 47 2.94 15.73 3.85
C ASN A 47 4.36 15.82 3.29
N THR A 48 4.50 16.56 2.18
CA THR A 48 5.80 16.95 1.64
C THR A 48 5.69 18.31 0.96
N ASP A 49 6.53 19.23 1.33
CA ASP A 49 6.68 20.55 0.70
C ASP A 49 8.08 20.72 0.08
N THR A 50 8.87 19.66 0.13
CA THR A 50 10.23 19.61 -0.41
C THR A 50 10.53 18.23 -0.99
N TYR A 51 11.47 18.19 -1.95
CA TYR A 51 11.89 16.91 -2.52
C TYR A 51 12.65 16.02 -1.54
N SER A 52 13.45 16.57 -0.65
CA SER A 52 14.33 15.81 0.24
C SER A 52 14.67 16.61 1.50
N GLY A 53 14.93 15.90 2.60
CA GLY A 53 15.38 16.51 3.85
C GLY A 53 14.26 17.22 4.60
N ARG A 54 14.62 18.33 5.26
CA ARG A 54 13.69 19.03 6.15
C ARG A 54 12.60 19.77 5.38
N LYS A 55 11.34 19.52 5.75
CA LYS A 55 10.16 20.23 5.30
C LYS A 55 9.69 21.30 6.30
N GLN A 56 8.85 22.22 5.84
CA GLN A 56 8.35 23.33 6.66
C GLN A 56 7.20 22.87 7.57
N TYR A 57 6.26 22.11 7.03
CA TYR A 57 5.05 21.68 7.74
C TYR A 57 5.11 20.17 8.05
N SER A 58 4.71 19.81 9.28
CA SER A 58 4.65 18.41 9.72
C SER A 58 3.56 17.62 9.00
N ASP A 59 3.64 16.29 9.14
CA ASP A 59 2.50 15.41 8.89
C ASP A 59 1.38 15.68 9.89
N ARG A 60 0.20 15.07 9.65
CA ARG A 60 -0.96 15.15 10.52
C ARG A 60 -1.42 13.75 10.87
N LEU A 61 -1.93 13.58 12.08
CA LEU A 61 -2.56 12.35 12.55
C LEU A 61 -3.92 12.68 13.14
N LEU A 62 -4.97 12.41 12.36
CA LEU A 62 -6.34 12.77 12.73
C LEU A 62 -7.03 11.60 13.40
N ASP A 63 -7.50 11.82 14.62
CA ASP A 63 -8.51 11.01 15.30
C ASP A 63 -9.90 11.58 14.96
N SER A 64 -10.84 10.69 14.63
CA SER A 64 -12.16 11.08 14.11
C SER A 64 -13.34 10.55 14.90
N GLN A 65 -13.13 9.93 16.07
CA GLN A 65 -14.19 9.24 16.82
C GLN A 65 -15.37 10.13 17.19
N THR A 66 -15.14 11.26 17.85
CA THR A 66 -16.19 12.17 18.33
C THR A 66 -16.11 13.56 17.73
N LYS A 67 -14.92 14.06 17.61
CA LYS A 67 -14.54 15.33 16.97
C LYS A 67 -13.19 15.11 16.31
N ILE A 68 -13.08 15.52 15.07
CA ILE A 68 -11.81 15.39 14.35
C ILE A 68 -10.77 16.30 15.00
N ILE A 69 -9.71 15.70 15.52
CA ILE A 69 -8.57 16.39 16.15
C ILE A 69 -7.27 15.92 15.51
N ASP A 70 -6.29 16.81 15.42
CA ASP A 70 -4.94 16.43 15.02
C ASP A 70 -4.12 16.10 16.27
N LEU A 71 -3.78 14.83 16.43
CA LEU A 71 -3.02 14.33 17.58
C LEU A 71 -1.62 14.94 17.65
N PHE A 72 -1.02 15.35 16.52
CA PHE A 72 0.27 16.04 16.50
C PHE A 72 0.20 17.48 17.00
N GLU A 73 -0.97 18.13 17.01
CA GLU A 73 -1.12 19.49 17.55
C GLU A 73 -1.25 19.53 19.08
N ILE A 74 -1.42 18.38 19.73
CA ILE A 74 -1.44 18.28 21.17
C ILE A 74 -0.04 18.54 21.72
N GLU A 75 0.11 19.47 22.68
CA GLU A 75 1.40 19.96 23.22
C GLU A 75 2.42 18.86 23.53
N LYS A 76 1.98 17.78 24.21
CA LYS A 76 2.85 16.64 24.55
C LYS A 76 3.42 15.89 23.36
N ASN A 77 2.80 16.02 22.16
CA ASN A 77 3.18 15.32 20.93
C ASN A 77 4.06 16.17 20.00
N LEU A 78 4.27 17.46 20.28
CA LEU A 78 5.07 18.37 19.43
C LEU A 78 6.52 17.91 19.23
N LYS A 79 7.07 17.09 20.14
CA LYS A 79 8.41 16.50 19.97
C LYS A 79 8.46 15.41 18.89
N SER A 80 7.32 14.83 18.56
CA SER A 80 7.20 13.66 17.65
C SER A 80 6.84 14.08 16.22
N LEU A 81 6.78 15.36 15.92
CA LEU A 81 6.47 15.87 14.59
C LEU A 81 7.43 15.30 13.53
N ASN A 82 6.89 14.79 12.43
CA ASN A 82 7.71 14.46 11.26
C ASN A 82 7.95 15.70 10.41
N LEU A 83 9.14 16.26 10.53
CA LEU A 83 9.62 17.40 9.75
C LEU A 83 10.57 16.98 8.62
N THR A 84 10.46 15.75 8.13
CA THR A 84 11.23 15.24 6.99
C THR A 84 10.28 14.99 5.80
N ALA A 85 10.77 15.20 4.58
CA ALA A 85 10.01 14.93 3.37
C ALA A 85 9.50 13.49 3.35
N GLY A 86 8.20 13.29 3.58
CA GLY A 86 7.57 11.98 3.61
C GLY A 86 7.41 11.38 2.22
N ARG A 87 7.35 10.04 2.11
CA ARG A 87 7.20 9.34 0.83
C ARG A 87 6.24 8.16 0.88
N SER A 88 6.07 7.50 2.01
CA SER A 88 5.06 6.45 2.19
C SER A 88 4.79 6.24 3.67
N VAL A 89 3.62 5.73 4.00
CA VAL A 89 3.21 5.41 5.36
C VAL A 89 2.40 4.12 5.34
N VAL A 90 2.69 3.23 6.29
CA VAL A 90 1.97 1.97 6.46
C VAL A 90 1.69 1.69 7.93
N CYS A 91 0.62 0.94 8.18
CA CYS A 91 0.27 0.42 9.50
C CYS A 91 1.06 -0.85 9.82
N VAL A 92 1.47 -1.01 11.06
CA VAL A 92 2.16 -2.22 11.52
C VAL A 92 1.72 -2.57 12.94
N ASP A 93 1.06 -3.71 13.11
CA ASP A 93 0.91 -4.35 14.42
C ASP A 93 2.15 -5.21 14.70
N ARG A 94 3.18 -4.58 15.28
CA ARG A 94 4.45 -5.28 15.51
C ARG A 94 4.41 -6.33 16.61
N ASN A 95 3.41 -6.26 17.49
CA ASN A 95 3.28 -7.19 18.62
C ASN A 95 2.25 -8.30 18.36
N GLY A 96 1.47 -8.22 17.27
CA GLY A 96 0.45 -9.20 16.94
C GLY A 96 -0.76 -9.20 17.89
N VAL A 97 -1.09 -8.04 18.45
CA VAL A 97 -2.16 -7.90 19.45
C VAL A 97 -3.31 -6.98 19.02
N GLY A 98 -3.31 -6.55 17.77
CA GLY A 98 -4.32 -5.64 17.21
C GLY A 98 -4.08 -4.17 17.53
N THR A 99 -2.89 -3.82 18.06
CA THR A 99 -2.49 -2.44 18.35
C THR A 99 -1.47 -1.99 17.32
N TYR A 100 -1.79 -0.94 16.59
CA TYR A 100 -1.00 -0.48 15.46
C TYR A 100 -0.02 0.63 15.81
N GLY A 101 1.02 0.75 14.97
CA GLY A 101 1.85 1.92 14.80
C GLY A 101 1.95 2.30 13.32
N PHE A 102 2.42 3.51 13.03
CA PHE A 102 2.69 3.97 11.67
C PHE A 102 4.18 3.96 11.38
N TYR A 103 4.62 3.14 10.41
CA TYR A 103 5.95 3.27 9.83
C TYR A 103 5.92 4.29 8.69
N VAL A 104 6.79 5.30 8.77
CA VAL A 104 6.86 6.40 7.80
C VAL A 104 8.21 6.39 7.09
N ALA A 105 8.19 6.15 5.78
CA ALA A 105 9.36 6.28 4.93
C ALA A 105 9.57 7.76 4.57
N ASN A 106 10.76 8.26 4.88
CA ASN A 106 11.19 9.62 4.57
C ASN A 106 12.30 9.63 3.52
N TYR A 107 12.47 10.75 2.83
CA TYR A 107 13.52 10.95 1.84
C TYR A 107 14.56 11.97 2.34
N GLY A 108 15.79 11.52 2.53
CA GLY A 108 16.90 12.36 2.98
C GLY A 108 16.84 12.75 4.47
N GLY A 109 16.16 11.93 5.27
CA GLY A 109 16.13 12.01 6.71
C GLY A 109 15.63 10.70 7.32
N PRO A 110 15.64 10.55 8.66
CA PRO A 110 15.34 9.28 9.29
C PRO A 110 13.88 8.87 9.08
N THR A 111 13.68 7.58 8.82
CA THR A 111 12.36 6.96 8.88
C THR A 111 11.79 7.02 10.28
N ARG A 112 10.47 6.94 10.45
CA ARG A 112 9.79 7.01 11.73
C ARG A 112 8.96 5.77 11.98
N PHE A 113 8.72 5.48 13.25
CA PHE A 113 7.76 4.48 13.69
C PHE A 113 6.98 5.00 14.89
N TYR A 114 5.75 5.43 14.65
CA TYR A 114 4.92 6.05 15.68
C TYR A 114 3.99 5.06 16.34
N GLU A 115 4.00 5.03 17.66
CA GLU A 115 3.04 4.34 18.50
C GLU A 115 2.39 5.33 19.48
N LEU A 116 1.14 5.08 19.84
CA LEU A 116 0.45 5.82 20.88
C LEU A 116 0.60 5.08 22.23
N ILE A 117 1.34 5.66 23.15
CA ILE A 117 1.60 5.08 24.47
C ILE A 117 1.14 6.06 25.56
N ASN A 118 0.20 5.65 26.40
CA ASN A 118 -0.39 6.53 27.42
C ASN A 118 -0.90 7.87 26.83
N ASN A 119 -1.59 7.79 25.70
CA ASN A 119 -2.09 8.91 24.92
C ASN A 119 -1.01 9.89 24.45
N GLN A 120 0.26 9.44 24.33
CA GLN A 120 1.36 10.21 23.77
C GLN A 120 1.93 9.50 22.53
N ILE A 121 2.14 10.25 21.44
CA ILE A 121 2.80 9.74 20.22
C ILE A 121 4.31 9.65 20.51
N ILE A 122 4.84 8.44 20.39
CA ILE A 122 6.26 8.14 20.60
C ILE A 122 6.87 7.61 19.30
N ASP A 123 7.95 8.23 18.83
CA ASP A 123 8.77 7.67 17.75
C ASP A 123 9.66 6.55 18.29
N LYS A 124 9.34 5.31 17.90
CA LYS A 124 10.06 4.09 18.28
C LYS A 124 11.15 3.70 17.30
N ALA A 125 11.25 4.32 16.13
CA ALA A 125 12.19 3.91 15.10
C ALA A 125 13.65 3.82 15.60
N PRO A 126 14.18 4.79 16.41
CA PRO A 126 15.53 4.68 16.95
C PRO A 126 15.72 3.47 17.87
N MET A 127 14.74 3.19 18.75
CA MET A 127 14.80 2.06 19.67
C MET A 127 14.73 0.72 18.93
N LEU A 128 13.99 0.67 17.81
CA LEU A 128 13.82 -0.52 16.97
C LEU A 128 14.93 -0.66 15.92
N ASN A 129 15.89 0.28 15.87
CA ASN A 129 16.99 0.34 14.90
C ASN A 129 16.52 0.34 13.42
N ILE A 130 15.39 0.99 13.17
CA ILE A 130 14.82 1.17 11.83
C ILE A 130 14.74 2.65 11.39
N ASP A 131 15.37 3.56 12.11
CA ASP A 131 15.47 5.01 11.85
C ASP A 131 16.50 5.35 10.76
N LYS A 132 16.42 4.69 9.61
CA LYS A 132 17.41 4.82 8.54
C LYS A 132 17.23 6.10 7.73
N ILE A 133 18.36 6.74 7.39
CA ILE A 133 18.36 7.87 6.44
C ILE A 133 18.55 7.30 5.04
N THR A 134 17.51 7.37 4.24
CA THR A 134 17.46 6.73 2.92
C THR A 134 16.75 7.59 1.89
N GLY A 135 16.72 7.13 0.65
CA GLY A 135 15.80 7.58 -0.38
C GLY A 135 14.47 6.82 -0.29
N GLY A 136 13.83 6.80 0.89
CA GLY A 136 12.60 6.03 1.10
C GLY A 136 11.53 6.33 0.06
N ARG A 137 10.85 5.29 -0.42
CA ARG A 137 9.76 5.38 -1.39
C ARG A 137 8.57 4.54 -0.96
N ALA A 138 8.22 3.51 -1.69
CA ALA A 138 7.09 2.66 -1.35
C ALA A 138 7.38 1.73 -0.15
N VAL A 139 6.37 1.45 0.63
CA VAL A 139 6.45 0.51 1.74
C VAL A 139 5.23 -0.38 1.72
N VAL A 140 5.41 -1.65 2.03
CA VAL A 140 4.33 -2.59 2.33
C VAL A 140 4.60 -3.30 3.64
N SER A 141 3.56 -3.69 4.35
CA SER A 141 3.66 -4.49 5.57
C SER A 141 2.63 -5.62 5.56
N GLY A 142 3.03 -6.75 6.15
CA GLY A 142 2.22 -7.96 6.21
C GLY A 142 3.04 -9.15 6.68
N HIS A 143 2.44 -10.33 6.73
CA HIS A 143 3.11 -11.58 7.14
C HIS A 143 3.96 -12.15 5.98
N ILE A 144 5.08 -11.49 5.66
CA ILE A 144 5.93 -11.85 4.51
C ILE A 144 6.83 -13.05 4.84
N LEU A 145 7.52 -13.01 5.98
CA LEU A 145 8.49 -14.04 6.37
C LEU A 145 7.99 -14.95 7.50
N GLY A 146 7.21 -14.40 8.42
CA GLY A 146 6.78 -15.07 9.64
C GLY A 146 5.33 -14.82 10.02
N ASP A 147 5.01 -15.10 11.29
CA ASP A 147 3.66 -15.01 11.85
C ASP A 147 3.35 -13.60 12.40
N GLN A 148 4.27 -12.65 12.27
CA GLN A 148 4.10 -11.26 12.64
C GLN A 148 4.27 -10.35 11.42
N MET A 149 3.79 -9.11 11.51
CA MET A 149 3.89 -8.16 10.41
C MET A 149 5.33 -7.72 10.20
N ASP A 150 5.89 -8.07 9.05
CA ASP A 150 7.15 -7.58 8.53
C ASP A 150 6.95 -6.28 7.76
N ILE A 151 8.05 -5.58 7.45
CA ILE A 151 8.04 -4.37 6.64
C ILE A 151 9.00 -4.55 5.46
N PHE A 152 8.49 -4.41 4.23
CA PHE A 152 9.35 -4.23 3.07
C PHE A 152 9.36 -2.75 2.69
N ALA A 153 10.53 -2.11 2.82
CA ALA A 153 10.73 -0.69 2.54
C ALA A 153 11.60 -0.53 1.29
N ALA A 154 10.97 -0.09 0.22
CA ALA A 154 11.60 0.14 -1.08
C ALA A 154 12.26 1.52 -1.13
N ASN A 155 13.46 1.60 -1.68
CA ASN A 155 14.26 2.82 -1.70
C ASN A 155 14.65 3.25 -3.12
N GLU A 156 14.84 4.54 -3.29
CA GLU A 156 15.50 5.16 -4.43
C GLU A 156 16.97 5.42 -4.06
N ARG A 157 17.90 5.05 -4.93
CA ARG A 157 19.33 5.27 -4.73
C ARG A 157 19.88 4.60 -3.46
N GLY A 158 19.67 3.30 -3.35
CA GLY A 158 20.17 2.51 -2.24
C GLY A 158 19.38 1.22 -2.06
N PRO A 159 19.83 0.34 -1.16
CA PRO A 159 19.19 -0.94 -0.96
C PRO A 159 17.76 -0.82 -0.42
N ASN A 160 16.89 -1.71 -0.83
CA ASN A 160 15.64 -1.96 -0.15
C ASN A 160 15.92 -2.63 1.20
N PHE A 161 15.00 -2.50 2.15
CA PHE A 161 15.01 -3.22 3.42
C PHE A 161 13.86 -4.22 3.49
N LEU A 162 14.13 -5.39 4.07
CA LEU A 162 13.11 -6.33 4.48
C LEU A 162 13.28 -6.60 5.97
N TYR A 163 12.56 -5.85 6.77
CA TYR A 163 12.59 -5.94 8.21
C TYR A 163 11.72 -7.10 8.69
N PHE A 164 12.37 -8.21 9.02
CA PHE A 164 11.75 -9.34 9.70
C PHE A 164 11.39 -8.94 11.13
N ASN A 165 10.15 -9.20 11.50
CA ASN A 165 9.65 -8.94 12.84
C ASN A 165 9.79 -10.19 13.72
N GLU A 166 10.63 -10.10 14.73
CA GLU A 166 10.83 -11.12 15.73
C GLU A 166 10.43 -10.55 17.10
N ASP A 167 9.24 -10.92 17.58
CA ASP A 167 8.68 -10.48 18.87
C ASP A 167 8.67 -8.94 19.05
N GLY A 168 8.22 -8.23 18.03
CA GLY A 168 8.12 -6.77 18.03
C GLY A 168 9.46 -6.05 17.80
N ARG A 169 10.52 -6.75 17.41
CA ARG A 169 11.83 -6.22 17.03
C ARG A 169 12.13 -6.50 15.59
N PHE A 170 12.74 -5.55 14.93
CA PHE A 170 13.02 -5.64 13.51
C PHE A 170 14.48 -5.96 13.23
N LYS A 171 14.71 -6.85 12.25
CA LYS A 171 16.02 -7.18 11.72
C LYS A 171 15.98 -7.21 10.21
N ASP A 172 16.88 -6.50 9.56
CA ASP A 172 16.94 -6.47 8.11
C ASP A 172 17.49 -7.77 7.54
N PHE A 173 16.75 -8.35 6.60
CA PHE A 173 17.08 -9.57 5.87
C PHE A 173 17.15 -9.36 4.35
N ALA A 174 17.06 -8.13 3.84
CA ALA A 174 16.98 -7.88 2.40
C ALA A 174 18.16 -8.47 1.63
N GLU A 175 19.40 -8.20 2.06
CA GLU A 175 20.62 -8.76 1.45
C GLU A 175 20.63 -10.29 1.52
N LYS A 176 20.40 -10.83 2.70
CA LYS A 176 20.40 -12.28 2.93
C LYS A 176 19.39 -13.00 2.06
N LEU A 177 18.22 -12.39 1.86
CA LEU A 177 17.12 -12.99 1.11
C LEU A 177 17.07 -12.56 -0.38
N GLY A 178 17.97 -11.66 -0.80
CA GLY A 178 18.14 -11.27 -2.21
C GLY A 178 17.07 -10.33 -2.76
N VAL A 179 16.52 -9.43 -1.91
CA VAL A 179 15.51 -8.44 -2.29
C VAL A 179 15.99 -6.99 -2.12
N GLU A 180 17.26 -6.78 -1.81
CA GLU A 180 17.82 -5.44 -1.58
C GLU A 180 17.86 -4.55 -2.84
N ASP A 181 17.99 -5.15 -4.03
CA ASP A 181 17.92 -4.49 -5.36
C ASP A 181 18.67 -3.15 -5.46
N VAL A 182 19.92 -3.14 -5.04
CA VAL A 182 20.75 -1.94 -4.73
C VAL A 182 20.87 -0.94 -5.88
N PHE A 183 20.78 -1.41 -7.14
CA PHE A 183 21.01 -0.60 -8.33
C PHE A 183 19.74 0.00 -8.92
N GLU A 184 18.57 -0.37 -8.43
CA GLU A 184 17.29 0.09 -8.92
C GLU A 184 16.73 1.26 -8.10
N ASN A 185 15.78 1.95 -8.69
CA ASN A 185 15.08 3.07 -8.03
C ASN A 185 13.63 2.67 -7.76
N SER A 186 13.39 1.95 -6.69
CA SER A 186 12.05 1.45 -6.37
C SER A 186 11.07 2.60 -6.08
N ARG A 187 9.85 2.49 -6.61
CA ARG A 187 8.79 3.49 -6.47
C ARG A 187 7.49 2.91 -5.95
N GLY A 188 6.95 1.90 -6.61
CA GLY A 188 5.74 1.22 -6.22
C GLY A 188 6.03 -0.19 -5.73
N THR A 189 5.28 -0.68 -4.73
CA THR A 189 5.41 -2.06 -4.26
C THR A 189 4.08 -2.60 -3.76
N THR A 190 3.86 -3.90 -3.96
CA THR A 190 2.68 -4.61 -3.46
C THR A 190 3.04 -6.04 -3.06
N LEU A 191 2.20 -6.64 -2.22
CA LEU A 191 2.25 -8.07 -1.88
C LEU A 191 1.21 -8.82 -2.72
N THR A 192 1.59 -10.00 -3.19
CA THR A 192 0.69 -10.88 -3.96
C THR A 192 1.08 -12.34 -3.76
N ASP A 193 0.14 -13.26 -3.87
CA ASP A 193 0.44 -14.70 -3.97
C ASP A 193 0.53 -15.07 -5.45
N PHE A 194 1.71 -14.84 -6.04
CA PHE A 194 1.94 -14.95 -7.49
C PHE A 194 1.65 -16.34 -8.07
N LEU A 195 1.86 -17.39 -7.30
CA LEU A 195 1.64 -18.77 -7.75
C LEU A 195 0.48 -19.48 -7.04
N TYR A 196 -0.34 -18.74 -6.28
CA TYR A 196 -1.50 -19.30 -5.56
C TYR A 196 -1.14 -20.47 -4.63
N ARG A 197 -0.05 -20.29 -3.87
CA ARG A 197 0.51 -21.29 -2.92
C ARG A 197 0.05 -21.03 -1.47
N GLY A 198 -0.58 -19.90 -1.21
CA GLY A 198 -0.91 -19.40 0.11
C GLY A 198 0.28 -18.71 0.78
N GLU A 199 1.20 -18.13 0.01
CA GLU A 199 2.38 -17.40 0.45
C GLU A 199 2.45 -16.04 -0.24
N LEU A 200 2.99 -15.04 0.45
CA LEU A 200 3.12 -13.70 -0.08
C LEU A 200 4.47 -13.50 -0.76
N ASP A 201 4.41 -13.02 -1.98
CA ASP A 201 5.52 -12.60 -2.84
C ASP A 201 5.55 -11.07 -2.89
N ILE A 202 6.70 -10.48 -3.30
CA ILE A 202 6.89 -9.04 -3.36
C ILE A 202 7.00 -8.61 -4.83
N VAL A 203 6.21 -7.63 -5.23
CA VAL A 203 6.32 -6.99 -6.53
C VAL A 203 6.82 -5.57 -6.36
N THR A 204 7.86 -5.17 -7.10
CA THR A 204 8.38 -3.80 -7.12
C THR A 204 8.41 -3.22 -8.52
N GLY A 205 7.94 -1.98 -8.62
CA GLY A 205 8.10 -1.15 -9.80
C GLY A 205 9.27 -0.18 -9.60
N ASN A 206 10.23 -0.22 -10.52
CA ASN A 206 11.45 0.58 -10.49
C ASN A 206 11.39 1.72 -11.51
N TRP A 207 11.68 2.94 -11.06
CA TRP A 207 11.65 4.15 -11.90
C TRP A 207 12.75 4.11 -12.96
N GLU A 208 12.33 4.06 -14.23
CA GLU A 208 13.23 3.97 -15.39
C GLU A 208 14.22 2.78 -15.31
N GLY A 209 13.87 1.77 -14.46
CA GLY A 209 14.65 0.56 -14.23
C GLY A 209 13.81 -0.71 -14.39
N GLU A 210 14.43 -1.88 -14.29
CA GLU A 210 13.75 -3.16 -14.43
C GLU A 210 12.80 -3.40 -13.24
N HIS A 211 11.53 -3.66 -13.50
CA HIS A 211 10.58 -4.09 -12.47
C HIS A 211 10.86 -5.52 -12.03
N ARG A 212 10.51 -5.86 -10.77
CA ARG A 212 10.79 -7.17 -10.16
C ARG A 212 9.53 -7.86 -9.66
N ILE A 213 9.56 -9.19 -9.71
CA ILE A 213 8.65 -10.08 -8.99
C ILE A 213 9.53 -11.01 -8.18
N PHE A 214 9.66 -10.72 -6.90
CA PHE A 214 10.43 -11.53 -5.96
C PHE A 214 9.54 -12.65 -5.41
N LEU A 215 9.65 -13.83 -6.03
CA LEU A 215 8.96 -15.04 -5.62
C LEU A 215 9.65 -15.62 -4.38
N LYS A 216 8.89 -15.80 -3.30
CA LYS A 216 9.38 -16.40 -2.05
C LYS A 216 9.77 -17.86 -2.27
N GLY A 217 10.97 -18.24 -1.85
CA GLY A 217 11.44 -19.60 -1.83
C GLY A 217 11.99 -20.00 -0.46
N ASP A 218 12.31 -21.26 -0.25
CA ASP A 218 12.72 -21.79 1.07
C ASP A 218 13.92 -21.06 1.69
N LYS A 219 14.84 -20.56 0.87
CA LYS A 219 16.08 -19.94 1.35
C LYS A 219 16.23 -18.49 0.95
N LYS A 220 15.71 -18.11 -0.20
CA LYS A 220 15.83 -16.77 -0.79
C LYS A 220 14.64 -16.50 -1.69
N PHE A 221 14.35 -15.24 -1.90
CA PHE A 221 13.49 -14.81 -3.00
C PHE A 221 14.23 -14.99 -4.34
N LYS A 222 13.46 -15.23 -5.39
CA LYS A 222 13.94 -15.31 -6.77
C LYS A 222 13.15 -14.33 -7.63
N ASP A 223 13.85 -13.49 -8.39
CA ASP A 223 13.19 -12.67 -9.41
C ASP A 223 12.70 -13.56 -10.55
N VAL A 224 11.38 -13.58 -10.74
CA VAL A 224 10.69 -14.36 -11.79
C VAL A 224 9.99 -13.46 -12.81
N ALA A 225 10.23 -12.16 -12.76
CA ALA A 225 9.67 -11.22 -13.72
C ALA A 225 10.05 -11.57 -15.16
N THR A 226 9.05 -11.57 -16.05
CA THR A 226 9.27 -11.80 -17.49
C THR A 226 9.95 -10.59 -18.13
N SER A 227 10.56 -10.75 -19.31
CA SER A 227 11.18 -9.63 -20.03
C SER A 227 10.19 -8.51 -20.36
N ALA A 228 8.93 -8.83 -20.61
CA ALA A 228 7.87 -7.84 -20.82
C ALA A 228 7.58 -7.03 -19.53
N PHE A 229 7.52 -7.71 -18.38
CA PHE A 229 7.31 -7.05 -17.09
C PHE A 229 8.52 -6.17 -16.71
N LYS A 230 9.73 -6.64 -16.95
CA LYS A 230 11.00 -5.92 -16.68
C LYS A 230 11.20 -4.67 -17.51
N THR A 231 10.38 -4.43 -18.54
CA THR A 231 10.51 -3.24 -19.39
C THR A 231 10.39 -1.98 -18.55
N PRO A 232 11.45 -1.14 -18.48
CA PRO A 232 11.48 0.07 -17.70
C PRO A 232 10.31 1.01 -18.01
N SER A 233 9.83 1.72 -16.98
CA SER A 233 8.83 2.78 -17.13
C SER A 233 8.90 3.78 -15.98
N ARG A 234 8.22 4.91 -16.11
CA ARG A 234 8.10 5.93 -15.05
C ARG A 234 7.03 5.57 -14.04
N VAL A 235 7.18 4.41 -13.44
CA VAL A 235 6.24 3.86 -12.48
C VAL A 235 6.07 4.74 -11.24
N ARG A 236 4.84 4.79 -10.74
CA ARG A 236 4.49 5.35 -9.43
C ARG A 236 3.89 4.28 -8.53
N THR A 237 2.83 3.63 -8.95
CA THR A 237 2.09 2.69 -8.12
C THR A 237 2.06 1.31 -8.76
N VAL A 238 2.17 0.27 -7.94
CA VAL A 238 1.97 -1.12 -8.33
C VAL A 238 0.87 -1.72 -7.45
N ILE A 239 -0.14 -2.32 -8.06
CA ILE A 239 -1.28 -2.94 -7.37
C ILE A 239 -1.46 -4.36 -7.88
N SER A 240 -1.81 -5.28 -6.98
CA SER A 240 -2.28 -6.62 -7.32
C SER A 240 -3.73 -6.78 -6.88
N ALA A 241 -4.62 -7.08 -7.82
CA ALA A 241 -6.05 -7.28 -7.56
C ALA A 241 -6.70 -8.12 -8.66
N ASP A 242 -7.76 -8.85 -8.33
CA ASP A 242 -8.58 -9.61 -9.28
C ASP A 242 -9.68 -8.69 -9.84
N PHE A 243 -9.35 -7.95 -10.91
CA PHE A 243 -10.25 -6.96 -11.51
C PHE A 243 -11.39 -7.56 -12.30
N ASP A 244 -11.22 -8.76 -12.89
CA ASP A 244 -12.23 -9.39 -13.74
C ASP A 244 -12.96 -10.58 -13.07
N ASN A 245 -12.71 -10.81 -11.79
CA ASN A 245 -13.30 -11.88 -10.97
C ASN A 245 -13.08 -13.29 -11.55
N ASP A 246 -11.98 -13.53 -12.25
CA ASP A 246 -11.68 -14.86 -12.78
C ASP A 246 -10.93 -15.76 -11.78
N GLY A 247 -10.55 -15.16 -10.63
CA GLY A 247 -9.88 -15.82 -9.54
C GLY A 247 -8.36 -15.70 -9.55
N TYR A 248 -7.78 -14.96 -10.48
CA TYR A 248 -6.37 -14.65 -10.57
C TYR A 248 -6.16 -13.15 -10.50
N ASP A 249 -5.19 -12.73 -9.70
CA ASP A 249 -4.87 -11.31 -9.58
C ASP A 249 -4.15 -10.81 -10.84
N GLU A 250 -4.53 -9.63 -11.29
CA GLU A 250 -3.76 -8.84 -12.24
C GLU A 250 -2.78 -7.93 -11.49
N ILE A 251 -1.65 -7.62 -12.14
CA ILE A 251 -0.70 -6.61 -11.65
C ILE A 251 -0.82 -5.34 -12.50
N PHE A 252 -1.33 -4.29 -11.89
CA PHE A 252 -1.45 -2.96 -12.49
C PHE A 252 -0.23 -2.11 -12.16
N ILE A 253 0.36 -1.48 -13.19
CA ILE A 253 1.45 -0.51 -13.07
C ILE A 253 0.94 0.85 -13.53
N ASN A 254 0.84 1.79 -12.59
CA ASN A 254 0.49 3.17 -12.85
C ASN A 254 1.76 3.97 -13.16
N ASN A 255 1.79 4.62 -14.32
CA ASN A 255 2.92 5.41 -14.81
C ASN A 255 2.59 6.90 -14.84
N ILE A 256 3.63 7.74 -14.80
CA ILE A 256 3.51 9.18 -15.00
C ILE A 256 4.10 9.60 -16.35
N GLY A 257 3.26 10.21 -17.21
CA GLY A 257 3.65 10.66 -18.56
C GLY A 257 3.94 9.52 -19.55
N GLU A 258 3.55 8.30 -19.20
CA GLU A 258 3.67 7.09 -20.04
C GLU A 258 2.42 6.22 -19.86
N ALA A 259 2.21 5.28 -20.78
CA ALA A 259 1.07 4.37 -20.71
C ALA A 259 1.12 3.49 -19.45
N ASN A 260 -0.02 3.37 -18.76
CA ASN A 260 -0.20 2.37 -17.71
C ASN A 260 -0.10 0.96 -18.31
N LYS A 261 0.26 -0.02 -17.47
CA LYS A 261 0.38 -1.42 -17.88
C LYS A 261 -0.48 -2.29 -16.97
N LEU A 262 -1.06 -3.34 -17.52
CA LEU A 262 -1.76 -4.37 -16.77
C LEU A 262 -1.25 -5.74 -17.20
N PHE A 263 -0.89 -6.56 -16.24
CA PHE A 263 -0.39 -7.91 -16.48
C PHE A 263 -1.30 -8.91 -15.79
N LYS A 264 -1.74 -9.92 -16.54
CA LYS A 264 -2.54 -11.01 -16.02
C LYS A 264 -1.66 -12.21 -15.72
N ILE A 265 -1.84 -12.76 -14.53
CA ILE A 265 -1.19 -13.99 -14.07
C ILE A 265 -2.07 -15.16 -14.49
N SER A 266 -1.53 -16.12 -15.23
CA SER A 266 -2.22 -17.36 -15.58
C SER A 266 -2.00 -18.47 -14.55
N ASN A 267 -2.76 -19.56 -14.67
CA ASN A 267 -2.70 -20.73 -13.77
C ASN A 267 -1.32 -21.36 -13.61
N ASP A 268 -0.48 -21.24 -14.62
CA ASP A 268 0.88 -21.80 -14.70
C ASP A 268 1.95 -20.77 -14.31
N GLY A 269 1.52 -19.57 -13.84
CA GLY A 269 2.42 -18.49 -13.44
C GLY A 269 2.98 -17.69 -14.61
N GLU A 270 2.45 -17.86 -15.82
CA GLU A 270 2.80 -16.99 -16.93
C GLU A 270 2.20 -15.60 -16.75
N LEU A 271 2.99 -14.59 -17.04
CA LEU A 271 2.61 -13.19 -16.91
C LEU A 271 2.46 -12.56 -18.29
N ASN A 272 1.24 -12.25 -18.67
CA ASN A 272 0.90 -11.70 -19.96
C ASN A 272 0.38 -10.27 -19.84
N GLN A 273 0.95 -9.34 -20.61
CA GLN A 273 0.44 -7.98 -20.68
C GLN A 273 -0.90 -7.96 -21.43
N ILE A 274 -1.90 -7.31 -20.87
CA ILE A 274 -3.23 -7.16 -21.49
C ILE A 274 -3.52 -5.71 -21.83
N ASP A 275 -4.43 -5.50 -22.80
CA ASP A 275 -4.82 -4.16 -23.24
C ASP A 275 -5.80 -3.51 -22.25
N LEU A 276 -5.44 -2.34 -21.76
CA LEU A 276 -6.25 -1.51 -20.87
C LEU A 276 -7.24 -0.60 -21.60
N ASN A 277 -7.19 -0.51 -22.92
CA ASN A 277 -7.99 0.45 -23.71
C ASN A 277 -7.86 1.89 -23.15
N VAL A 278 -8.96 2.43 -22.59
CA VAL A 278 -8.98 3.78 -22.01
C VAL A 278 -8.11 3.93 -20.77
N GLY A 279 -7.91 2.87 -20.00
CA GLY A 279 -7.06 2.83 -18.80
C GLY A 279 -5.55 2.94 -19.09
N LEU A 280 -5.14 2.91 -20.37
CA LEU A 280 -3.75 3.14 -20.77
C LEU A 280 -3.24 4.51 -20.37
N GLU A 281 -4.09 5.54 -20.43
CA GLU A 281 -3.74 6.93 -20.03
C GLU A 281 -2.35 7.38 -20.50
N LYS A 282 -2.04 7.26 -21.79
CA LYS A 282 -0.70 7.47 -22.38
C LYS A 282 0.00 8.77 -21.96
N ASN A 283 -0.76 9.79 -21.61
CA ASN A 283 -0.29 11.09 -21.14
C ASN A 283 -0.76 11.40 -19.72
N GLY A 284 -1.19 10.37 -18.99
CA GLY A 284 -1.63 10.50 -17.60
C GLY A 284 -0.47 10.87 -16.69
N LEU A 285 -0.70 11.81 -15.77
CA LEU A 285 0.27 12.17 -14.73
C LEU A 285 -0.02 11.41 -13.46
N GLY A 286 -0.24 10.09 -13.59
CA GLY A 286 -0.61 9.20 -12.49
C GLY A 286 0.42 9.23 -11.35
N THR A 287 -0.04 9.47 -10.14
CA THR A 287 0.81 9.54 -8.94
C THR A 287 0.47 8.47 -7.92
N GLY A 288 -0.80 8.21 -7.70
CA GLY A 288 -1.28 7.18 -6.79
C GLY A 288 -2.47 6.45 -7.38
N ALA A 289 -2.72 5.23 -6.94
CA ALA A 289 -3.92 4.49 -7.32
C ALA A 289 -4.39 3.60 -6.17
N ALA A 290 -5.69 3.40 -6.04
CA ALA A 290 -6.29 2.54 -5.04
C ALA A 290 -7.44 1.73 -5.64
N VAL A 291 -7.75 0.60 -5.01
CA VAL A 291 -8.77 -0.35 -5.44
C VAL A 291 -9.77 -0.59 -4.33
N ALA A 292 -11.04 -0.56 -4.67
CA ALA A 292 -12.14 -0.92 -3.80
C ALA A 292 -13.38 -1.27 -4.62
N ASP A 293 -14.29 -2.05 -4.06
CA ASP A 293 -15.64 -2.23 -4.59
C ASP A 293 -16.56 -1.14 -3.98
N ILE A 294 -16.56 0.04 -4.62
CA ILE A 294 -17.18 1.25 -4.07
C ILE A 294 -18.70 1.31 -4.23
N ASP A 295 -19.26 0.53 -5.17
CA ASP A 295 -20.71 0.44 -5.41
C ASP A 295 -21.32 -0.87 -4.88
N ASN A 296 -20.50 -1.75 -4.31
CA ASN A 296 -20.88 -3.03 -3.71
C ASN A 296 -21.53 -4.01 -4.70
N ASP A 297 -21.08 -4.01 -5.95
CA ASP A 297 -21.56 -4.96 -6.96
C ASP A 297 -20.62 -6.17 -7.12
N GLY A 298 -19.50 -6.20 -6.40
CA GLY A 298 -18.53 -7.28 -6.40
C GLY A 298 -17.48 -7.19 -7.51
N ILE A 299 -17.43 -6.10 -8.26
CA ILE A 299 -16.37 -5.82 -9.22
C ILE A 299 -15.56 -4.64 -8.67
N LEU A 300 -14.25 -4.82 -8.61
CA LEU A 300 -13.35 -3.80 -8.06
C LEU A 300 -13.22 -2.60 -9.00
N GLU A 301 -13.36 -1.39 -8.46
CA GLU A 301 -12.99 -0.16 -9.15
C GLU A 301 -11.54 0.21 -8.89
N LEU A 302 -10.90 0.78 -9.91
CA LEU A 302 -9.56 1.37 -9.85
C LEU A 302 -9.67 2.89 -9.89
N LEU A 303 -9.33 3.56 -8.79
CA LEU A 303 -9.20 5.00 -8.71
C LEU A 303 -7.74 5.40 -8.96
N ILE A 304 -7.49 6.32 -9.90
CA ILE A 304 -6.17 6.87 -10.17
C ILE A 304 -6.17 8.37 -9.86
N SER A 305 -5.22 8.80 -9.03
CA SER A 305 -4.95 10.20 -8.79
C SER A 305 -3.84 10.71 -9.71
N HIS A 306 -3.97 11.96 -10.14
CA HIS A 306 -3.02 12.63 -11.03
C HIS A 306 -2.51 13.91 -10.36
N GLY A 307 -1.30 14.31 -10.72
CA GLY A 307 -0.71 15.52 -10.14
C GLY A 307 0.79 15.62 -10.37
N GLU A 308 1.49 16.17 -9.39
CA GLU A 308 2.94 16.39 -9.36
C GLU A 308 3.42 17.39 -10.45
N SER A 309 3.18 17.11 -11.72
CA SER A 309 3.65 17.95 -12.85
C SER A 309 2.57 18.79 -13.51
N GLY A 310 1.29 18.58 -13.16
CA GLY A 310 0.16 19.30 -13.73
C GLY A 310 -1.18 18.83 -13.18
N LEU A 311 -2.18 19.69 -13.28
CA LEU A 311 -3.54 19.35 -12.83
C LEU A 311 -4.24 18.47 -13.86
N GLN A 312 -4.72 17.31 -13.43
CA GLN A 312 -5.59 16.42 -14.18
C GLN A 312 -6.70 15.89 -13.26
N PRO A 313 -7.89 15.55 -13.79
CA PRO A 313 -8.97 14.99 -13.00
C PRO A 313 -8.61 13.59 -12.48
N LEU A 314 -9.28 13.16 -11.42
CA LEU A 314 -9.25 11.76 -10.99
C LEU A 314 -9.85 10.86 -12.06
N SER A 315 -9.29 9.69 -12.26
CA SER A 315 -9.86 8.65 -13.12
C SER A 315 -10.41 7.51 -12.28
N LEU A 316 -11.60 7.05 -12.62
CA LEU A 316 -12.24 5.89 -12.00
C LEU A 316 -12.57 4.87 -13.09
N TYR A 317 -12.00 3.67 -12.98
CA TYR A 317 -12.17 2.59 -13.93
C TYR A 317 -12.82 1.38 -13.26
N LYS A 318 -13.59 0.64 -14.03
CA LYS A 318 -14.20 -0.61 -13.68
C LYS A 318 -14.06 -1.61 -14.82
N ALA A 319 -13.73 -2.84 -14.52
CA ALA A 319 -13.65 -3.88 -15.54
C ALA A 319 -15.04 -4.18 -16.10
N ASN A 320 -15.13 -4.37 -17.44
CA ASN A 320 -16.35 -4.79 -18.07
C ASN A 320 -16.46 -6.32 -18.05
N VAL A 321 -17.05 -6.86 -16.98
CA VAL A 321 -17.21 -8.30 -16.78
C VAL A 321 -18.51 -8.77 -17.39
N ASN A 322 -18.46 -9.27 -18.63
CA ASN A 322 -19.64 -9.72 -19.40
C ASN A 322 -20.06 -11.16 -19.12
N LYS A 323 -19.44 -11.84 -18.16
CA LYS A 323 -19.73 -13.25 -17.82
C LYS A 323 -20.28 -13.33 -16.39
N PRO A 324 -21.14 -14.33 -16.09
CA PRO A 324 -21.49 -14.60 -14.71
C PRO A 324 -20.22 -14.86 -13.89
N PHE A 325 -20.07 -14.12 -12.82
CA PHE A 325 -18.95 -14.26 -11.88
C PHE A 325 -19.48 -14.53 -10.47
N ARG A 326 -18.61 -15.07 -9.64
CA ARG A 326 -18.83 -15.26 -8.22
C ARG A 326 -17.65 -14.61 -7.50
N TYR A 327 -17.88 -14.12 -6.30
CA TYR A 327 -16.83 -13.54 -5.47
C TYR A 327 -17.06 -13.84 -3.99
N LEU A 328 -15.99 -13.67 -3.23
CA LEU A 328 -16.00 -13.72 -1.77
C LEU A 328 -15.23 -12.51 -1.24
N ARG A 329 -15.86 -11.77 -0.34
CA ARG A 329 -15.23 -10.64 0.34
C ARG A 329 -15.15 -10.92 1.84
N ILE A 330 -13.96 -10.79 2.41
CA ILE A 330 -13.69 -11.07 3.82
C ILE A 330 -13.15 -9.80 4.46
N PHE A 331 -13.83 -9.35 5.50
CA PHE A 331 -13.47 -8.18 6.29
C PHE A 331 -13.09 -8.62 7.70
N PRO A 332 -11.81 -8.97 7.96
CA PRO A 332 -11.36 -9.36 9.29
C PRO A 332 -11.23 -8.14 10.19
N LYS A 333 -11.50 -8.35 11.48
CA LYS A 333 -11.42 -7.31 12.50
C LYS A 333 -10.48 -7.71 13.63
N THR A 334 -9.87 -6.72 14.25
CA THR A 334 -9.11 -6.87 15.48
C THR A 334 -10.04 -7.20 16.66
N ILE A 335 -9.45 -7.52 17.81
CA ILE A 335 -10.21 -7.67 19.07
C ILE A 335 -10.89 -6.38 19.52
N TYR A 336 -10.44 -5.23 19.03
CA TYR A 336 -11.01 -3.91 19.27
C TYR A 336 -12.10 -3.51 18.26
N ASN A 337 -12.45 -4.42 17.33
CA ASN A 337 -13.46 -4.24 16.29
C ASN A 337 -13.02 -3.30 15.13
N ALA A 338 -11.77 -2.86 15.09
CA ALA A 338 -11.19 -2.15 13.96
C ALA A 338 -10.83 -3.09 12.80
N PRO A 339 -10.62 -2.59 11.58
CA PRO A 339 -10.06 -3.39 10.48
C PRO A 339 -8.72 -4.04 10.86
N ALA A 340 -8.57 -5.34 10.59
CA ALA A 340 -7.34 -6.05 10.90
C ALA A 340 -6.27 -5.85 9.80
N ARG A 341 -5.76 -4.62 9.67
CA ARG A 341 -4.74 -4.24 8.69
C ARG A 341 -3.50 -5.14 8.78
N GLY A 342 -2.97 -5.56 7.65
CA GLY A 342 -1.80 -6.43 7.57
C GLY A 342 -2.06 -7.91 7.85
N SER A 343 -3.25 -8.29 8.31
CA SER A 343 -3.61 -9.70 8.49
C SER A 343 -3.65 -10.43 7.14
N THR A 344 -3.28 -11.70 7.14
CA THR A 344 -3.31 -12.54 5.94
C THR A 344 -4.57 -13.41 5.96
N VAL A 345 -5.37 -13.32 4.91
CA VAL A 345 -6.50 -14.19 4.64
C VAL A 345 -6.07 -15.24 3.62
N ILE A 346 -6.31 -16.52 3.90
CA ILE A 346 -5.94 -17.62 2.99
C ILE A 346 -7.23 -18.32 2.54
N LEU A 347 -7.53 -18.20 1.26
CA LEU A 347 -8.60 -18.93 0.60
C LEU A 347 -8.08 -20.33 0.22
N ASN A 348 -8.73 -21.39 0.73
CA ASN A 348 -8.46 -22.76 0.31
C ASN A 348 -9.64 -23.27 -0.48
N THR A 349 -9.40 -23.71 -1.71
CA THR A 349 -10.43 -24.24 -2.59
C THR A 349 -10.01 -25.58 -3.21
N ASN A 350 -10.90 -26.19 -3.98
CA ASN A 350 -10.56 -27.35 -4.78
C ASN A 350 -9.62 -27.07 -5.98
N PHE A 351 -9.27 -25.81 -6.25
CA PHE A 351 -8.42 -25.41 -7.38
C PHE A 351 -7.09 -24.78 -6.91
N ARG A 352 -7.09 -24.04 -5.80
CA ARG A 352 -5.94 -23.21 -5.39
C ARG A 352 -5.93 -22.94 -3.89
N LYS A 353 -4.79 -22.51 -3.42
CA LYS A 353 -4.62 -21.84 -2.13
C LYS A 353 -4.16 -20.41 -2.42
N HIS A 354 -4.90 -19.41 -1.98
CA HIS A 354 -4.63 -18.02 -2.35
C HIS A 354 -4.58 -17.14 -1.11
N ALA A 355 -3.42 -16.56 -0.85
CA ALA A 355 -3.20 -15.62 0.24
C ALA A 355 -3.40 -14.18 -0.23
N LYS A 356 -4.14 -13.39 0.57
CA LYS A 356 -4.24 -11.93 0.42
C LYS A 356 -3.97 -11.25 1.74
N THR A 357 -3.24 -10.15 1.70
CA THR A 357 -3.03 -9.28 2.85
C THR A 357 -4.15 -8.24 2.90
N ILE A 358 -4.73 -8.02 4.08
CA ILE A 358 -5.56 -6.84 4.31
C ILE A 358 -4.65 -5.62 4.25
N ASP A 359 -4.85 -4.78 3.27
CA ASP A 359 -3.90 -3.72 2.95
C ASP A 359 -3.69 -2.78 4.15
N ALA A 360 -2.43 -2.64 4.54
CA ALA A 360 -1.97 -1.76 5.61
C ALA A 360 -1.26 -0.50 5.09
N GLY A 361 -1.23 -0.32 3.78
CA GLY A 361 -0.53 0.65 2.98
C GLY A 361 0.33 -0.06 1.94
N SER A 362 0.22 0.30 0.69
CA SER A 362 0.89 -0.35 -0.44
C SER A 362 0.96 0.55 -1.67
N GLY A 363 1.36 -0.01 -2.78
CA GLY A 363 1.46 0.71 -4.04
C GLY A 363 2.54 1.78 -4.00
N TYR A 364 2.13 2.98 -3.87
CA TYR A 364 2.90 4.19 -3.57
C TYR A 364 1.91 5.27 -3.12
N LEU A 365 2.04 5.74 -1.89
CA LEU A 365 1.18 6.79 -1.30
C LEU A 365 -0.29 6.39 -1.11
N CYS A 366 -0.60 5.10 -1.10
CA CYS A 366 -1.97 4.59 -1.13
C CYS A 366 -2.23 3.59 -0.01
N GLN A 367 -3.51 3.37 0.26
CA GLN A 367 -4.03 2.26 1.03
C GLN A 367 -5.37 1.84 0.43
N MET A 368 -5.58 0.52 0.32
CA MET A 368 -6.80 -0.04 -0.24
C MET A 368 -7.88 -0.24 0.83
N GLU A 369 -9.08 -0.61 0.40
CA GLU A 369 -10.11 -1.05 1.34
C GLU A 369 -9.62 -2.22 2.22
N PRO A 370 -10.08 -2.33 3.48
CA PRO A 370 -9.61 -3.37 4.40
C PRO A 370 -10.31 -4.73 4.18
N ILE A 371 -10.37 -5.18 2.94
CA ILE A 371 -11.12 -6.36 2.52
C ILE A 371 -10.25 -7.25 1.65
N ALA A 372 -10.24 -8.56 1.96
CA ALA A 372 -9.72 -9.56 1.04
C ALA A 372 -10.81 -9.92 0.05
N HIS A 373 -10.65 -9.51 -1.21
CA HIS A 373 -11.55 -9.80 -2.31
C HIS A 373 -11.00 -10.94 -3.16
N TYR A 374 -11.83 -11.94 -3.44
CA TYR A 374 -11.49 -13.11 -4.26
C TYR A 374 -12.58 -13.34 -5.31
N GLY A 375 -12.24 -13.25 -6.59
CA GLY A 375 -13.05 -13.84 -7.63
C GLY A 375 -13.06 -15.37 -7.51
N LEU A 376 -14.17 -15.98 -7.84
CA LEU A 376 -14.35 -17.43 -7.75
C LEU A 376 -14.83 -18.00 -9.10
N ARG A 377 -14.19 -19.07 -9.55
CA ARG A 377 -14.60 -19.78 -10.74
C ARG A 377 -15.97 -20.47 -10.54
N ILE A 378 -16.69 -20.76 -11.63
CA ILE A 378 -18.06 -21.31 -11.59
C ILE A 378 -18.17 -22.56 -10.70
N ASN A 379 -17.19 -23.45 -10.71
CA ASN A 379 -17.20 -24.71 -9.93
C ASN A 379 -16.24 -24.69 -8.75
N GLU A 380 -15.72 -23.54 -8.36
CA GLU A 380 -14.83 -23.39 -7.23
C GLU A 380 -15.59 -23.49 -5.92
N LYS A 381 -15.13 -24.39 -5.03
CA LYS A 381 -15.69 -24.62 -3.69
C LYS A 381 -14.67 -24.19 -2.65
N VAL A 382 -15.12 -23.34 -1.75
CA VAL A 382 -14.36 -22.87 -0.57
C VAL A 382 -14.54 -23.86 0.57
#